data_3d528e54be49930055c3c49c03023755
#
_entry.id   3d528e54be49930055c3c49c03023755
#
_cell.length_a   1.000
_cell.length_b   1.000
_cell.length_c   1.000
_cell.angle_alpha   90.00
_cell.angle_beta   90.00
_cell.angle_gamma   90.00
#
_symmetry.space_group_name_H-M   'P 1'
#
loop_
_entity.id
_entity.type
_entity.pdbx_description
1 polymer ?
#
loop_
_entity_poly.entity_id
_entity_poly.type
_entity_poly.pdbx_seq_one_letter_code
_entity_poly.pdbx_strand_id
1 'polypeptide(L)'
;MSARNTLKVFGTIELYLGRFLFHFQKVFNAKTYIEYMEQIISRYFPKKIFLIQDNAAYHKDKDVWIWFKEERKYIEVFNLPAYSPEFNALENIWHHVRVNGTHNKFFPTQDALYSALVSTFRSIQRNPEQIMGRLRPFQ
;
A
#
# COMPACT_ATOMS: atom_id res chain seq x y z
N MET A 1 -13.99 24.22 15.64
CA MET A 1 -14.01 23.21 14.59
C MET A 1 -12.98 22.12 14.90
N SER A 2 -13.44 20.90 15.00
CA SER A 2 -12.52 19.81 15.29
C SER A 2 -11.74 19.42 14.04
N ALA A 3 -10.43 19.25 14.17
CA ALA A 3 -9.61 18.71 13.09
C ALA A 3 -9.98 17.24 12.85
N ARG A 4 -9.99 16.83 11.59
CA ARG A 4 -10.14 15.41 11.27
C ARG A 4 -8.90 14.65 11.71
N ASN A 5 -9.13 13.53 12.37
CA ASN A 5 -8.04 12.60 12.64
C ASN A 5 -7.63 11.92 11.33
N THR A 6 -6.33 11.93 11.04
CA THR A 6 -5.80 11.31 9.83
C THR A 6 -4.64 10.39 10.19
N LEU A 7 -4.49 9.35 9.39
CA LEU A 7 -3.37 8.41 9.51
C LEU A 7 -2.80 8.17 8.12
N LYS A 8 -1.49 8.00 8.06
CA LYS A 8 -0.78 7.72 6.81
C LYS A 8 -0.38 6.25 6.79
N VAL A 9 -0.74 5.58 5.70
CA VAL A 9 -0.54 4.13 5.57
C VAL A 9 0.06 3.82 4.21
N PHE A 10 1.15 3.07 4.20
CA PHE A 10 1.61 2.40 3.00
C PHE A 10 0.90 1.05 2.88
N GLY A 11 0.49 0.69 1.67
CA GLY A 11 -0.13 -0.59 1.41
C GLY A 11 0.44 -1.24 0.16
N THR A 12 0.47 -2.57 0.17
CA THR A 12 0.98 -3.36 -0.94
C THR A 12 0.17 -4.65 -1.07
N ILE A 13 -0.08 -5.05 -2.32
CA ILE A 13 -0.76 -6.32 -2.62
C ILE A 13 0.21 -7.23 -3.35
N GLU A 14 0.39 -8.43 -2.82
CA GLU A 14 1.10 -9.49 -3.50
C GLU A 14 0.09 -10.22 -4.38
N LEU A 15 0.26 -10.17 -5.70
CA LEU A 15 -0.75 -10.60 -6.67
C LEU A 15 -0.92 -12.10 -6.74
N TYR A 16 0.13 -12.86 -6.46
CA TYR A 16 0.09 -14.31 -6.63
C TYR A 16 -0.81 -15.00 -5.60
N LEU A 17 -0.67 -14.61 -4.33
CA LEU A 17 -1.43 -15.22 -3.24
C LEU A 17 -2.52 -14.31 -2.67
N GLY A 18 -2.64 -13.09 -3.17
CA GLY A 18 -3.62 -12.13 -2.67
C GLY A 18 -3.29 -11.61 -1.26
N ARG A 19 -2.02 -11.48 -0.94
CA ARG A 19 -1.60 -10.98 0.38
C ARG A 19 -1.60 -9.46 0.39
N PHE A 20 -2.17 -8.89 1.46
CA PHE A 20 -2.15 -7.46 1.70
C PHE A 20 -1.17 -7.15 2.82
N LEU A 21 -0.26 -6.21 2.56
CA LEU A 21 0.70 -5.72 3.55
C LEU A 21 0.43 -4.25 3.78
N PHE A 22 0.59 -3.80 5.01
CA PHE A 22 0.41 -2.39 5.35
C PHE A 22 1.42 -1.95 6.40
N HIS A 23 1.69 -0.64 6.41
CA HIS A 23 2.62 -0.05 7.37
C HIS A 23 2.22 1.40 7.62
N PHE A 24 1.99 1.74 8.88
CA PHE A 24 1.67 3.10 9.28
C PHE A 24 2.95 3.92 9.43
N GLN A 25 2.89 5.18 8.97
CA GLN A 25 3.98 6.14 9.14
C GLN A 25 3.41 7.50 9.52
N LYS A 26 4.20 8.28 10.27
CA LYS A 26 3.84 9.66 10.61
C LYS A 26 4.05 10.61 9.43
N VAL A 27 5.04 10.33 8.59
CA VAL A 27 5.41 11.17 7.45
C VAL A 27 5.62 10.30 6.24
N PHE A 28 5.13 10.76 5.08
CA PHE A 28 5.44 10.15 3.79
C PHE A 28 6.53 10.97 3.10
N ASN A 29 7.70 10.38 2.95
CA ASN A 29 8.82 10.97 2.22
C ASN A 29 9.69 9.85 1.64
N ALA A 30 10.78 10.23 0.95
CA ALA A 30 11.70 9.26 0.36
C ALA A 30 12.23 8.25 1.39
N LYS A 31 12.61 8.75 2.57
CA LYS A 31 13.18 7.89 3.62
C LYS A 31 12.18 6.85 4.10
N THR A 32 10.95 7.26 4.44
CA THR A 32 9.94 6.33 4.94
C THR A 32 9.48 5.36 3.87
N TYR A 33 9.44 5.80 2.62
CA TYR A 33 9.13 4.94 1.47
C TYR A 33 10.20 3.86 1.30
N ILE A 34 11.47 4.23 1.34
CA ILE A 34 12.59 3.29 1.24
C ILE A 34 12.56 2.29 2.39
N GLU A 35 12.32 2.75 3.63
CA GLU A 35 12.20 1.86 4.78
C GLU A 35 11.11 0.80 4.57
N TYR A 36 9.97 1.20 4.01
CA TYR A 36 8.89 0.27 3.71
C TYR A 36 9.31 -0.73 2.62
N MET A 37 9.97 -0.26 1.57
CA MET A 37 10.48 -1.14 0.52
C MET A 37 11.49 -2.14 1.05
N GLU A 38 12.36 -1.73 1.97
CA GLU A 38 13.31 -2.63 2.62
C GLU A 38 12.61 -3.71 3.44
N GLN A 39 11.51 -3.37 4.10
CA GLN A 39 10.70 -4.36 4.81
C GLN A 39 10.10 -5.39 3.84
N ILE A 40 9.61 -4.93 2.68
CA ILE A 40 9.07 -5.82 1.66
C ILE A 40 10.16 -6.75 1.14
N ILE A 41 11.33 -6.22 0.83
CA ILE A 41 12.46 -7.05 0.39
C ILE A 41 12.78 -8.11 1.43
N SER A 42 12.89 -7.74 2.69
CA SER A 42 13.21 -8.70 3.77
C SER A 42 12.15 -9.79 3.90
N ARG A 43 10.89 -9.43 3.73
CA ARG A 43 9.78 -10.39 3.85
C ARG A 43 9.83 -11.47 2.78
N TYR A 44 10.23 -11.11 1.56
CA TYR A 44 10.22 -12.03 0.43
C TYR A 44 11.59 -12.59 0.08
N PHE A 45 12.66 -12.14 0.76
CA PHE A 45 14.00 -12.64 0.52
C PHE A 45 14.03 -14.18 0.62
N PRO A 46 14.71 -14.90 -0.30
CA PRO A 46 15.58 -14.41 -1.37
C PRO A 46 14.89 -14.18 -2.73
N LYS A 47 13.57 -14.14 -2.77
CA LYS A 47 12.83 -13.93 -4.01
C LYS A 47 12.96 -12.49 -4.46
N LYS A 48 13.13 -12.30 -5.77
CA LYS A 48 13.11 -10.97 -6.36
C LYS A 48 11.68 -10.46 -6.48
N ILE A 49 11.50 -9.18 -6.21
CA ILE A 49 10.20 -8.52 -6.24
C ILE A 49 10.07 -7.70 -7.53
N PHE A 50 8.92 -7.83 -8.19
CA PHE A 50 8.52 -6.94 -9.28
C PHE A 50 7.41 -6.04 -8.74
N LEU A 51 7.75 -4.77 -8.51
CA LEU A 51 6.84 -3.81 -7.89
C LEU A 51 6.14 -2.98 -8.96
N ILE A 52 4.81 -2.99 -8.93
CA ILE A 52 4.00 -2.13 -9.79
C ILE A 52 3.44 -1.03 -8.91
N GLN A 53 3.65 0.23 -9.30
CA GLN A 53 3.20 1.37 -8.50
C GLN A 53 2.67 2.50 -9.39
N ASP A 54 1.88 3.38 -8.77
CA ASP A 54 1.46 4.60 -9.44
C ASP A 54 2.59 5.64 -9.42
N ASN A 55 2.31 6.79 -10.03
CA ASN A 55 3.30 7.84 -10.24
C ASN A 55 3.20 8.94 -9.17
N ALA A 56 3.20 8.57 -7.90
CA ALA A 56 3.14 9.52 -6.79
C ALA A 56 4.44 10.35 -6.69
N ALA A 57 4.35 11.54 -6.09
CA ALA A 57 5.46 12.49 -6.06
C ALA A 57 6.71 11.94 -5.38
N TYR A 58 6.56 11.24 -4.24
CA TYR A 58 7.72 10.68 -3.54
C TYR A 58 8.37 9.53 -4.31
N HIS A 59 7.65 8.89 -5.24
CA HIS A 59 8.20 7.86 -6.14
C HIS A 59 9.15 8.44 -7.17
N LYS A 60 9.10 9.77 -7.40
CA LYS A 60 9.96 10.47 -8.36
C LYS A 60 11.21 11.07 -7.72
N ASP A 61 11.35 10.94 -6.40
CA ASP A 61 12.50 11.47 -5.68
C ASP A 61 13.78 10.83 -6.19
N LYS A 62 14.82 11.65 -6.36
CA LYS A 62 16.11 11.19 -6.87
C LYS A 62 16.72 10.10 -5.99
N ASP A 63 16.62 10.24 -4.67
CA ASP A 63 17.17 9.26 -3.73
C ASP A 63 16.46 7.93 -3.84
N VAL A 64 15.16 7.94 -4.09
CA VAL A 64 14.37 6.71 -4.33
C VAL A 64 14.87 6.00 -5.58
N TRP A 65 15.09 6.73 -6.67
CA TRP A 65 15.58 6.12 -7.92
C TRP A 65 16.98 5.56 -7.79
N ILE A 66 17.87 6.26 -7.06
CA ILE A 66 19.22 5.76 -6.77
C ILE A 66 19.11 4.46 -5.97
N TRP A 67 18.25 4.43 -4.97
CA TRP A 67 18.04 3.25 -4.14
C TRP A 67 17.53 2.06 -4.98
N PHE A 68 16.54 2.25 -5.84
CA PHE A 68 16.06 1.19 -6.71
C PHE A 68 17.17 0.65 -7.63
N LYS A 69 18.00 1.53 -8.13
CA LYS A 69 19.13 1.13 -8.98
C LYS A 69 20.12 0.25 -8.21
N GLU A 70 20.43 0.62 -6.97
CA GLU A 70 21.32 -0.15 -6.11
C GLU A 70 20.74 -1.50 -5.71
N GLU A 71 19.42 -1.55 -5.52
CA GLU A 71 18.71 -2.73 -5.04
C GLU A 71 18.12 -3.58 -6.17
N ARG A 72 18.53 -3.36 -7.40
CA ARG A 72 17.97 -4.03 -8.59
C ARG A 72 17.97 -5.56 -8.49
N LYS A 73 18.93 -6.11 -7.77
CA LYS A 73 19.00 -7.56 -7.55
C LYS A 73 17.78 -8.10 -6.81
N TYR A 74 17.18 -7.28 -5.96
CA TYR A 74 16.10 -7.70 -5.07
C TYR A 74 14.73 -7.13 -5.46
N ILE A 75 14.70 -5.99 -6.13
CA ILE A 75 13.46 -5.32 -6.49
C ILE A 75 13.60 -4.54 -7.80
N GLU A 76 12.65 -4.73 -8.70
CA GLU A 76 12.49 -3.90 -9.89
C GLU A 76 11.14 -3.20 -9.85
N VAL A 77 11.13 -1.91 -10.22
CA VAL A 77 9.93 -1.09 -10.17
C VAL A 77 9.41 -0.81 -11.57
N PHE A 78 8.09 -0.89 -11.71
CA PHE A 78 7.37 -0.55 -12.93
C PHE A 78 6.29 0.46 -12.55
N ASN A 79 6.31 1.63 -13.19
CA ASN A 79 5.32 2.67 -12.92
C ASN A 79 4.12 2.50 -13.85
N LEU A 80 2.91 2.60 -13.28
CA LEU A 80 1.69 2.59 -14.07
C LEU A 80 1.63 3.85 -14.93
N PRO A 81 1.09 3.75 -16.16
CA PRO A 81 0.81 4.93 -16.95
C PRO A 81 -0.13 5.88 -16.23
N ALA A 82 -0.02 7.19 -16.53
CA ALA A 82 -0.95 8.16 -16.01
C ALA A 82 -2.38 7.81 -16.43
N TYR A 83 -3.36 8.07 -15.54
CA TYR A 83 -4.78 7.87 -15.81
C TYR A 83 -5.17 6.42 -16.15
N SER A 84 -4.54 5.45 -15.47
CA SER A 84 -4.85 4.02 -15.63
C SER A 84 -5.35 3.40 -14.32
N PRO A 85 -6.42 3.93 -13.71
CA PRO A 85 -6.88 3.44 -12.41
C PRO A 85 -7.36 1.99 -12.44
N GLU A 86 -7.84 1.52 -13.59
CA GLU A 86 -8.30 0.14 -13.75
C GLU A 86 -7.19 -0.91 -13.57
N PHE A 87 -5.94 -0.49 -13.70
CA PHE A 87 -4.80 -1.37 -13.48
C PHE A 87 -4.20 -1.23 -12.08
N ASN A 88 -4.73 -0.34 -11.26
CA ASN A 88 -4.26 -0.17 -9.89
C ASN A 88 -5.13 -0.96 -8.92
N ALA A 89 -4.74 -2.21 -8.69
CA ALA A 89 -5.46 -3.10 -7.78
C ALA A 89 -5.55 -2.53 -6.36
N LEU A 90 -4.54 -1.78 -5.93
CA LEU A 90 -4.50 -1.19 -4.59
C LEU A 90 -5.60 -0.13 -4.40
N GLU A 91 -5.96 0.62 -5.44
CA GLU A 91 -7.06 1.58 -5.38
C GLU A 91 -8.38 0.89 -5.03
N ASN A 92 -8.62 -0.30 -5.55
CA ASN A 92 -9.81 -1.08 -5.22
C ASN A 92 -9.82 -1.47 -3.75
N ILE A 93 -8.67 -1.79 -3.19
CA ILE A 93 -8.55 -2.12 -1.77
C ILE A 93 -8.78 -0.87 -0.91
N TRP A 94 -8.20 0.28 -1.28
CA TRP A 94 -8.44 1.52 -0.55
C TRP A 94 -9.91 1.93 -0.59
N HIS A 95 -10.58 1.73 -1.73
CA HIS A 95 -12.03 1.98 -1.82
C HIS A 95 -12.80 1.07 -0.85
N HIS A 96 -12.47 -0.22 -0.81
CA HIS A 96 -13.09 -1.18 0.11
C HIS A 96 -12.88 -0.76 1.57
N VAL A 97 -11.67 -0.33 1.92
CA VAL A 97 -11.34 0.14 3.27
C VAL A 97 -12.19 1.35 3.64
N ARG A 98 -12.30 2.33 2.72
CA ARG A 98 -13.13 3.52 2.97
C ARG A 98 -14.58 3.17 3.18
N VAL A 99 -15.15 2.32 2.31
CA VAL A 99 -16.56 1.96 2.38
C VAL A 99 -16.89 1.15 3.64
N ASN A 100 -16.06 0.18 3.97
CA ASN A 100 -16.35 -0.77 5.05
C ASN A 100 -15.74 -0.39 6.40
N GLY A 101 -14.69 0.42 6.40
CA GLY A 101 -13.95 0.76 7.61
C GLY A 101 -14.24 2.16 8.15
N THR A 102 -14.28 3.16 7.28
CA THR A 102 -14.27 4.56 7.73
C THR A 102 -15.42 5.43 7.18
N HIS A 103 -16.13 4.96 6.16
CA HIS A 103 -17.19 5.76 5.52
C HIS A 103 -18.30 6.12 6.50
N ASN A 104 -18.64 7.42 6.54
CA ASN A 104 -19.71 7.96 7.40
C ASN A 104 -19.53 7.66 8.90
N LYS A 105 -18.32 7.38 9.35
CA LYS A 105 -18.00 7.15 10.75
C LYS A 105 -17.19 8.30 11.31
N PHE A 106 -17.52 8.70 12.53
CA PHE A 106 -16.74 9.68 13.26
C PHE A 106 -15.80 8.98 14.22
N PHE A 107 -14.53 9.40 14.22
CA PHE A 107 -13.54 8.85 15.13
C PHE A 107 -13.03 9.97 16.05
N PRO A 108 -13.36 9.91 17.35
CA PRO A 108 -13.01 10.98 18.26
C PRO A 108 -11.51 11.12 18.51
N THR A 109 -10.74 10.05 18.30
CA THR A 109 -9.28 10.05 18.52
C THR A 109 -8.58 9.34 17.38
N GLN A 110 -7.26 9.60 17.25
CA GLN A 110 -6.43 8.85 16.33
C GLN A 110 -6.39 7.37 16.68
N ASP A 111 -6.40 7.03 17.96
CA ASP A 111 -6.40 5.63 18.39
C ASP A 111 -7.65 4.90 17.93
N ALA A 112 -8.81 5.56 17.98
CA ALA A 112 -10.06 4.97 17.47
C ALA A 112 -9.99 4.74 15.97
N LEU A 113 -9.49 5.70 15.21
CA LEU A 113 -9.29 5.56 13.77
C LEU A 113 -8.29 4.44 13.45
N TYR A 114 -7.17 4.41 14.15
CA TYR A 114 -6.14 3.38 13.99
C TYR A 114 -6.73 1.99 14.23
N SER A 115 -7.48 1.81 15.32
CA SER A 115 -8.09 0.51 15.64
C SER A 115 -9.07 0.06 14.57
N ALA A 116 -9.90 0.99 14.05
CA ALA A 116 -10.84 0.68 12.98
C ALA A 116 -10.11 0.26 11.69
N LEU A 117 -9.06 0.98 11.33
CA LEU A 117 -8.26 0.65 10.13
C LEU A 117 -7.55 -0.68 10.29
N VAL A 118 -6.91 -0.94 11.43
CA VAL A 118 -6.23 -2.22 11.67
C VAL A 118 -7.23 -3.36 11.60
N SER A 119 -8.41 -3.22 12.20
CA SER A 119 -9.45 -4.24 12.12
C SER A 119 -9.84 -4.54 10.68
N THR A 120 -10.04 -3.49 9.87
CA THR A 120 -10.38 -3.64 8.45
C THR A 120 -9.25 -4.31 7.68
N PHE A 121 -8.01 -3.87 7.89
CA PHE A 121 -6.84 -4.46 7.22
C PHE A 121 -6.66 -5.93 7.59
N ARG A 122 -6.83 -6.28 8.86
CA ARG A 122 -6.73 -7.67 9.31
C ARG A 122 -7.83 -8.54 8.69
N SER A 123 -9.04 -7.99 8.54
CA SER A 123 -10.10 -8.69 7.83
C SER A 123 -9.72 -8.97 6.39
N ILE A 124 -9.13 -8.00 5.69
CA ILE A 124 -8.64 -8.19 4.33
C ILE A 124 -7.57 -9.28 4.29
N GLN A 125 -6.62 -9.25 5.23
CA GLN A 125 -5.55 -10.25 5.29
C GLN A 125 -6.07 -11.67 5.51
N ARG A 126 -7.18 -11.82 6.25
CA ARG A 126 -7.78 -13.13 6.51
C ARG A 126 -8.65 -13.65 5.37
N ASN A 127 -8.95 -12.80 4.38
CA ASN A 127 -9.84 -13.14 3.28
C ASN A 127 -9.16 -12.88 1.93
N PRO A 128 -8.11 -13.64 1.57
CA PRO A 128 -7.38 -13.39 0.33
C PRO A 128 -8.25 -13.54 -0.93
N GLU A 129 -9.34 -14.30 -0.86
CA GLU A 129 -10.27 -14.42 -2.00
C GLU A 129 -10.90 -13.07 -2.37
N GLN A 130 -11.15 -12.21 -1.39
CA GLN A 130 -11.69 -10.87 -1.67
C GLN A 130 -10.69 -10.05 -2.49
N ILE A 131 -9.40 -10.14 -2.16
CA ILE A 131 -8.34 -9.48 -2.92
C ILE A 131 -8.28 -10.08 -4.33
N MET A 132 -8.23 -11.40 -4.45
CA MET A 132 -8.14 -12.07 -5.73
C MET A 132 -9.32 -11.71 -6.64
N GLY A 133 -10.52 -11.61 -6.10
CA GLY A 133 -11.68 -11.17 -6.86
C GLY A 133 -11.56 -9.75 -7.39
N ARG A 134 -10.89 -8.86 -6.65
CA ARG A 134 -10.67 -7.47 -7.07
C ARG A 134 -9.51 -7.32 -8.06
N LEU A 135 -8.73 -8.38 -8.28
CA LEU A 135 -7.59 -8.39 -9.19
C LEU A 135 -7.94 -9.00 -10.55
N ARG A 136 -9.21 -9.20 -10.84
CA ARG A 136 -9.65 -9.85 -12.09
C ARG A 136 -9.02 -9.27 -13.36
N PRO A 137 -8.78 -7.94 -13.48
CA PRO A 137 -8.12 -7.43 -14.67
C PRO A 137 -6.72 -7.98 -14.92
N PHE A 138 -6.10 -8.59 -13.90
CA PHE A 138 -4.75 -9.14 -13.96
C PHE A 138 -4.72 -10.68 -14.01
N GLN A 139 -5.88 -11.30 -14.08
CA GLN A 139 -6.00 -12.76 -14.11
C GLN A 139 -6.22 -13.28 -15.53
#